data_929d9199bd0a1849dd162c36b224f72d
#
_entry.id   929d9199bd0a1849dd162c36b224f72d
#
_cell.length_a   1.000
_cell.length_b   1.000
_cell.length_c   1.000
_cell.angle_alpha   90.00
_cell.angle_beta   90.00
_cell.angle_gamma   90.00
#
_symmetry.space_group_name_H-M   'P 1'
#
loop_
_entity.id
_entity.type
_entity.pdbx_description
1 polymer ?
#
loop_
_entity_poly.entity_id
_entity_poly.type
_entity_poly.pdbx_seq_one_letter_code
_entity_poly.pdbx_strand_id
1 'polypeptide(L)'
;MDRELQDQLERYGFSQVLVVHRQMVVLSTHRPDFESIDNHFLPAPVVLQGRERGSVPHAAQPSVRHFARLGISLGFADHDGVAALTTHPEIESIYACHPVGIVRPVQTTAAALRQKLTWGLQALHVEKLWAQGLTGKGIRVGHLDTGVDAGHPALKGRVAGFAEWDMLGNQVDGAQPHDSDVHGTHTAGTIAGKPVTRRAIGVAPECEFYSGLVVEGGAVLARVLGGMEWMLEQNVRVLSMSLGWRGYDPSFLVVTRRLRQQGVLPVFAIGNEGVGTSRSPGNYPETLSVGAIDRSRHVAPFSGSVRFNRDRDPIQPDVVAPGVNIVSAKPGGGYQSMDGTSMATPHVAGVAALLWQARPEATVDQIELAIRQTCAKLEDEDPLRYGDGLVNPLAALAALTGT
;
A
#
# COMPACT_ATOMS: atom_id res chain seq x y z
N MET A 1 17.61 -19.43 9.67
CA MET A 1 17.68 -18.95 8.27
C MET A 1 16.40 -19.39 7.59
N ASP A 2 15.76 -18.51 6.83
CA ASP A 2 14.61 -18.84 6.01
C ASP A 2 15.00 -19.89 4.97
N ARG A 3 14.14 -20.90 4.75
CA ARG A 3 14.43 -22.02 3.83
C ARG A 3 14.65 -21.53 2.40
N GLU A 4 13.89 -20.52 1.98
CA GLU A 4 14.02 -19.96 0.65
C GLU A 4 15.33 -19.17 0.47
N LEU A 5 15.77 -18.45 1.50
CA LEU A 5 17.09 -17.82 1.49
C LEU A 5 18.20 -18.86 1.35
N GLN A 6 18.08 -19.99 2.03
CA GLN A 6 19.03 -21.08 1.91
C GLN A 6 19.04 -21.67 0.50
N ASP A 7 17.85 -21.96 -0.06
CA ASP A 7 17.70 -22.50 -1.41
C ASP A 7 18.28 -21.54 -2.48
N GLN A 8 18.11 -20.22 -2.33
CA GLN A 8 18.68 -19.21 -3.24
C GLN A 8 20.19 -19.14 -3.15
N LEU A 9 20.74 -19.17 -1.94
CA LEU A 9 22.19 -19.19 -1.72
C LEU A 9 22.83 -20.44 -2.29
N GLU A 10 22.25 -21.62 -2.06
CA GLU A 10 22.75 -22.89 -2.62
C GLU A 10 22.71 -22.92 -4.15
N ARG A 11 21.68 -22.33 -4.75
CA ARG A 11 21.46 -22.34 -6.21
C ARG A 11 22.26 -21.31 -6.97
N TYR A 12 22.41 -20.11 -6.40
CA TYR A 12 22.98 -18.95 -7.10
C TYR A 12 24.27 -18.43 -6.49
N GLY A 13 24.64 -18.88 -5.29
CA GLY A 13 25.79 -18.40 -4.52
C GLY A 13 25.54 -17.05 -3.81
N PHE A 14 24.42 -16.39 -4.09
CA PHE A 14 24.00 -15.13 -3.43
C PHE A 14 22.48 -14.96 -3.50
N SER A 15 21.96 -14.06 -2.67
CA SER A 15 20.55 -13.67 -2.66
C SER A 15 20.39 -12.17 -2.42
N GLN A 16 19.30 -11.58 -2.92
CA GLN A 16 18.86 -10.29 -2.42
C GLN A 16 18.18 -10.52 -1.08
N VAL A 17 18.65 -9.81 -0.06
CA VAL A 17 18.19 -9.98 1.32
C VAL A 17 17.60 -8.69 1.86
N LEU A 18 16.49 -8.85 2.60
CA LEU A 18 15.90 -7.82 3.42
C LEU A 18 16.37 -8.04 4.86
N VAL A 19 17.15 -7.11 5.37
CA VAL A 19 17.74 -7.16 6.71
C VAL A 19 16.95 -6.23 7.62
N VAL A 20 16.44 -6.78 8.71
CA VAL A 20 15.66 -6.06 9.73
C VAL A 20 16.59 -5.70 10.89
N HIS A 21 16.72 -4.40 11.17
CA HIS A 21 17.46 -3.91 12.32
C HIS A 21 16.59 -3.91 13.58
N ARG A 22 17.22 -4.15 14.76
CA ARG A 22 16.53 -4.08 16.06
C ARG A 22 16.00 -2.69 16.39
N GLN A 23 16.63 -1.66 15.84
CA GLN A 23 16.29 -0.27 16.08
C GLN A 23 15.89 0.44 14.77
N MET A 24 15.12 1.52 14.91
CA MET A 24 14.80 2.46 13.85
C MET A 24 14.96 3.91 14.35
N VAL A 25 15.23 4.85 13.44
CA VAL A 25 15.62 6.23 13.77
C VAL A 25 14.58 7.01 14.59
N VAL A 26 13.29 6.70 14.49
CA VAL A 26 12.23 7.50 15.13
C VAL A 26 12.02 7.20 16.61
N LEU A 27 12.37 5.99 17.07
CA LEU A 27 12.13 5.56 18.46
C LEU A 27 13.39 5.63 19.34
N SER A 28 14.54 5.94 18.75
CA SER A 28 15.84 5.92 19.44
C SER A 28 16.60 7.22 19.15
N THR A 29 17.24 7.79 20.18
CA THR A 29 18.25 8.81 20.02
C THR A 29 19.54 8.26 19.39
N HIS A 30 19.68 6.94 19.31
CA HIS A 30 20.74 6.22 18.62
C HIS A 30 20.27 5.92 17.19
N ARG A 31 21.02 6.36 16.19
CA ARG A 31 20.88 5.87 14.82
C ARG A 31 21.48 4.48 14.75
N PRO A 32 20.82 3.50 14.10
CA PRO A 32 21.49 2.24 13.77
C PRO A 32 22.80 2.54 13.06
N ASP A 33 23.84 1.82 13.41
CA ASP A 33 25.12 1.90 12.70
C ASP A 33 25.00 1.08 11.41
N PHE A 34 24.38 1.67 10.40
CA PHE A 34 24.20 1.03 9.09
C PHE A 34 25.55 0.73 8.42
N GLU A 35 26.55 1.59 8.61
CA GLU A 35 27.88 1.43 7.97
C GLU A 35 28.60 0.19 8.46
N SER A 36 28.33 -0.26 9.69
CA SER A 36 28.95 -1.45 10.26
C SER A 36 28.62 -2.76 9.52
N ILE A 37 27.51 -2.78 8.77
CA ILE A 37 27.06 -3.96 8.03
C ILE A 37 27.33 -3.90 6.52
N ASP A 38 27.77 -2.77 5.98
CA ASP A 38 27.95 -2.55 4.54
C ASP A 38 28.93 -3.57 3.92
N ASN A 39 29.97 -3.92 4.63
CA ASN A 39 30.98 -4.88 4.16
C ASN A 39 30.47 -6.33 4.04
N HIS A 40 29.25 -6.62 4.53
CA HIS A 40 28.60 -7.92 4.41
C HIS A 40 27.73 -8.04 3.17
N PHE A 41 27.60 -6.95 2.40
CA PHE A 41 26.85 -6.95 1.13
C PHE A 41 27.80 -6.97 -0.07
N LEU A 42 27.36 -7.66 -1.10
CA LEU A 42 28.04 -7.71 -2.39
C LEU A 42 27.78 -6.43 -3.19
N PRO A 43 28.69 -6.05 -4.10
CA PRO A 43 28.38 -5.08 -5.12
C PRO A 43 27.21 -5.57 -5.99
N ALA A 44 26.40 -4.64 -6.54
CA ALA A 44 25.27 -5.00 -7.39
C ALA A 44 25.70 -5.99 -8.48
N PRO A 45 25.05 -7.14 -8.63
CA PRO A 45 25.42 -8.10 -9.66
C PRO A 45 25.35 -7.42 -11.02
N VAL A 46 26.30 -7.74 -11.91
CA VAL A 46 26.42 -7.22 -13.28
C VAL A 46 25.13 -7.38 -14.11
N VAL A 47 24.23 -8.28 -13.71
CA VAL A 47 22.92 -8.50 -14.33
C VAL A 47 22.02 -7.27 -14.26
N LEU A 48 22.16 -6.40 -13.25
CA LEU A 48 21.44 -5.12 -13.17
C LEU A 48 22.07 -4.03 -14.03
N GLN A 49 23.32 -4.20 -14.45
CA GLN A 49 24.09 -3.25 -15.28
C GLN A 49 23.86 -3.45 -16.79
N GLY A 50 23.11 -4.47 -17.20
CA GLY A 50 23.02 -4.94 -18.59
C GLY A 50 22.25 -4.05 -19.58
N ARG A 51 21.86 -2.83 -19.25
CA ARG A 51 21.12 -1.93 -20.16
C ARG A 51 21.75 -0.55 -20.40
N GLU A 52 22.84 -0.19 -19.75
CA GLU A 52 23.56 1.04 -20.05
C GLU A 52 24.95 0.74 -20.66
N ARG A 53 25.05 0.76 -21.99
CA ARG A 53 26.31 0.79 -22.67
C ARG A 53 26.93 2.18 -22.52
N GLY A 54 27.92 2.31 -21.64
CA GLY A 54 28.80 3.49 -21.67
C GLY A 54 29.29 4.07 -20.33
N SER A 55 29.01 3.51 -19.17
CA SER A 55 29.62 4.00 -17.93
C SER A 55 30.85 3.18 -17.52
N VAL A 56 31.95 3.89 -17.24
CA VAL A 56 33.21 3.35 -16.69
C VAL A 56 32.90 2.73 -15.31
N PRO A 57 33.49 1.55 -14.97
CA PRO A 57 33.27 0.97 -13.65
C PRO A 57 33.85 1.89 -12.58
N HIS A 58 33.00 2.54 -11.79
CA HIS A 58 33.41 3.05 -10.49
C HIS A 58 33.74 1.85 -9.60
N ALA A 59 34.76 1.98 -8.75
CA ALA A 59 35.11 0.98 -7.76
C ALA A 59 33.82 0.49 -7.05
N ALA A 60 33.64 -0.83 -7.09
CA ALA A 60 32.40 -1.46 -6.66
C ALA A 60 32.11 -1.14 -5.20
N GLN A 61 31.24 -0.16 -4.97
CA GLN A 61 30.67 0.06 -3.63
C GLN A 61 29.64 -1.03 -3.32
N PRO A 62 29.51 -1.46 -2.06
CA PRO A 62 28.46 -2.37 -1.66
C PRO A 62 27.10 -1.84 -2.13
N SER A 63 26.32 -2.71 -2.78
CA SER A 63 24.99 -2.32 -3.26
C SER A 63 23.96 -2.61 -2.18
N VAL A 64 24.02 -1.82 -1.12
CA VAL A 64 23.03 -1.84 -0.04
C VAL A 64 22.31 -0.51 0.04
N ARG A 65 21.02 -0.56 0.29
CA ARG A 65 20.16 0.60 0.56
C ARG A 65 19.58 0.51 1.96
N HIS A 66 19.76 1.56 2.75
CA HIS A 66 19.21 1.67 4.11
C HIS A 66 17.97 2.53 4.11
N PHE A 67 16.92 2.04 4.74
CA PHE A 67 15.65 2.71 4.98
C PHE A 67 15.55 2.96 6.49
N ALA A 68 16.09 4.08 6.92
CA ALA A 68 16.41 4.34 8.31
C ALA A 68 15.16 4.44 9.21
N ARG A 69 14.08 5.06 8.72
CA ARG A 69 12.79 5.15 9.44
C ARG A 69 12.08 3.81 9.52
N LEU A 70 12.28 2.95 8.54
CA LEU A 70 11.80 1.58 8.57
C LEU A 70 12.74 0.64 9.35
N GLY A 71 13.99 1.04 9.59
CA GLY A 71 15.03 0.19 10.17
C GLY A 71 15.32 -1.04 9.34
N ILE A 72 15.35 -0.89 8.02
CA ILE A 72 15.53 -1.95 7.04
C ILE A 72 16.75 -1.65 6.18
N SER A 73 17.49 -2.69 5.82
CA SER A 73 18.50 -2.64 4.75
C SER A 73 18.14 -3.65 3.67
N LEU A 74 18.33 -3.28 2.42
CA LEU A 74 18.11 -4.12 1.24
C LEU A 74 19.39 -4.17 0.42
N GLY A 75 19.91 -5.38 0.17
CA GLY A 75 21.13 -5.56 -0.59
C GLY A 75 21.32 -7.01 -1.03
N PHE A 76 22.44 -7.29 -1.69
CA PHE A 76 22.81 -8.64 -2.08
C PHE A 76 23.88 -9.18 -1.13
N ALA A 77 23.72 -10.42 -0.66
CA ALA A 77 24.69 -11.08 0.21
C ALA A 77 24.92 -12.52 -0.25
N ASP A 78 26.14 -13.01 -0.07
CA ASP A 78 26.51 -14.42 -0.23
C ASP A 78 26.39 -15.18 1.10
N HIS A 79 26.85 -16.43 1.13
CA HIS A 79 26.83 -17.25 2.33
C HIS A 79 27.57 -16.60 3.51
N ASP A 80 28.73 -16.02 3.27
CA ASP A 80 29.57 -15.43 4.32
C ASP A 80 28.91 -14.13 4.83
N GLY A 81 28.39 -13.31 3.93
CA GLY A 81 27.65 -12.09 4.26
C GLY A 81 26.39 -12.39 5.09
N VAL A 82 25.57 -13.37 4.69
CA VAL A 82 24.37 -13.78 5.43
C VAL A 82 24.75 -14.36 6.81
N ALA A 83 25.82 -15.16 6.90
CA ALA A 83 26.29 -15.69 8.19
C ALA A 83 26.74 -14.57 9.14
N ALA A 84 27.50 -13.59 8.63
CA ALA A 84 27.93 -12.43 9.39
C ALA A 84 26.74 -11.58 9.87
N LEU A 85 25.80 -11.24 8.96
CA LEU A 85 24.60 -10.50 9.30
C LEU A 85 23.72 -11.22 10.33
N THR A 86 23.59 -12.55 10.24
CA THR A 86 22.79 -13.34 11.18
C THR A 86 23.31 -13.27 12.62
N THR A 87 24.62 -13.12 12.79
CA THR A 87 25.27 -13.03 14.10
C THR A 87 25.49 -11.59 14.58
N HIS A 88 25.18 -10.61 13.73
CA HIS A 88 25.41 -9.20 14.04
C HIS A 88 24.44 -8.70 15.13
N PRO A 89 24.91 -8.02 16.20
CA PRO A 89 24.10 -7.64 17.36
C PRO A 89 22.96 -6.66 17.01
N GLU A 90 23.12 -5.83 15.99
CA GLU A 90 22.12 -4.86 15.54
C GLU A 90 21.00 -5.50 14.69
N ILE A 91 21.17 -6.74 14.22
CA ILE A 91 20.23 -7.38 13.31
C ILE A 91 19.22 -8.23 14.09
N GLU A 92 17.94 -8.06 13.77
CA GLU A 92 16.82 -8.83 14.31
C GLU A 92 16.54 -10.08 13.45
N SER A 93 16.47 -9.90 12.14
CA SER A 93 16.15 -10.97 11.20
C SER A 93 16.59 -10.65 9.77
N ILE A 94 16.71 -11.70 8.96
CA ILE A 94 17.06 -11.62 7.53
C ILE A 94 16.08 -12.50 6.76
N TYR A 95 15.58 -11.97 5.65
CA TYR A 95 14.64 -12.66 4.77
C TYR A 95 15.12 -12.63 3.32
N ALA A 96 14.78 -13.67 2.55
CA ALA A 96 14.89 -13.63 1.09
C ALA A 96 13.88 -12.62 0.52
N CYS A 97 14.22 -12.00 -0.60
CA CYS A 97 13.32 -11.09 -1.28
C CYS A 97 12.51 -11.80 -2.36
N HIS A 98 11.23 -11.46 -2.43
CA HIS A 98 10.30 -11.98 -3.42
C HIS A 98 9.86 -10.89 -4.41
N PRO A 99 9.55 -11.24 -5.66
CA PRO A 99 9.01 -10.29 -6.63
C PRO A 99 7.65 -9.73 -6.18
N VAL A 100 7.59 -8.43 -5.97
CA VAL A 100 6.33 -7.70 -5.67
C VAL A 100 5.69 -7.25 -6.98
N GLY A 101 4.38 -7.30 -7.06
CA GLY A 101 3.63 -6.83 -8.22
C GLY A 101 2.27 -6.24 -7.84
N ILE A 102 1.71 -5.48 -8.79
CA ILE A 102 0.38 -4.88 -8.64
C ILE A 102 -0.69 -5.96 -8.50
N VAL A 103 -1.73 -5.70 -7.71
CA VAL A 103 -2.97 -6.46 -7.69
C VAL A 103 -3.80 -6.04 -8.90
N ARG A 104 -3.53 -6.65 -10.07
CA ARG A 104 -4.13 -6.22 -11.33
C ARG A 104 -5.65 -6.32 -11.29
N PRO A 105 -6.37 -5.31 -11.83
CA PRO A 105 -7.82 -5.39 -12.03
C PRO A 105 -8.18 -6.62 -12.86
N VAL A 106 -9.29 -7.25 -12.50
CA VAL A 106 -9.83 -8.42 -13.24
C VAL A 106 -10.44 -7.98 -14.57
N GLN A 107 -11.04 -6.80 -14.58
CA GLN A 107 -11.63 -6.20 -15.77
C GLN A 107 -11.34 -4.70 -15.81
N THR A 108 -11.11 -4.18 -17.02
CA THR A 108 -10.98 -2.73 -17.30
C THR A 108 -11.77 -2.40 -18.54
N THR A 109 -12.67 -1.43 -18.45
CA THR A 109 -13.52 -0.98 -19.58
C THR A 109 -13.60 0.55 -19.64
N ALA A 110 -13.80 1.09 -20.84
CA ALA A 110 -14.09 2.52 -20.99
C ALA A 110 -15.41 2.87 -20.30
N ALA A 111 -15.44 3.99 -19.59
CA ALA A 111 -16.64 4.44 -18.90
C ALA A 111 -16.89 5.93 -19.06
N ALA A 112 -18.15 6.34 -18.82
CA ALA A 112 -18.53 7.73 -18.72
C ALA A 112 -19.13 8.00 -17.34
N LEU A 113 -18.72 9.09 -16.72
CA LEU A 113 -19.28 9.51 -15.44
C LEU A 113 -20.66 10.14 -15.68
N ARG A 114 -21.73 9.34 -15.56
CA ARG A 114 -23.11 9.76 -15.84
C ARG A 114 -23.86 10.25 -14.60
N GLN A 115 -23.56 9.67 -13.44
CA GLN A 115 -24.24 9.99 -12.17
C GLN A 115 -23.51 11.09 -11.40
N LYS A 116 -24.20 11.77 -10.47
CA LYS A 116 -23.61 12.78 -9.59
C LYS A 116 -22.53 12.17 -8.67
N LEU A 117 -22.77 10.96 -8.18
CA LEU A 117 -21.85 10.17 -7.40
C LEU A 117 -21.67 8.81 -8.09
N THR A 118 -20.48 8.26 -8.05
CA THR A 118 -20.26 6.84 -8.41
C THR A 118 -21.03 5.95 -7.43
N TRP A 119 -21.32 4.72 -7.84
CA TRP A 119 -22.10 3.83 -6.99
C TRP A 119 -21.36 3.49 -5.69
N GLY A 120 -20.01 3.42 -5.72
CA GLY A 120 -19.19 3.20 -4.54
C GLY A 120 -19.38 4.30 -3.49
N LEU A 121 -19.37 5.57 -3.92
CA LEU A 121 -19.65 6.70 -3.03
C LEU A 121 -21.08 6.65 -2.46
N GLN A 122 -22.07 6.26 -3.30
CA GLN A 122 -23.46 6.10 -2.86
C GLN A 122 -23.61 4.97 -1.83
N ALA A 123 -22.98 3.82 -2.07
CA ALA A 123 -23.03 2.66 -1.17
C ALA A 123 -22.44 2.97 0.23
N LEU A 124 -21.43 3.84 0.26
CA LEU A 124 -20.77 4.30 1.49
C LEU A 124 -21.41 5.56 2.10
N HIS A 125 -22.43 6.14 1.46
CA HIS A 125 -23.11 7.35 1.93
C HIS A 125 -22.15 8.51 2.25
N VAL A 126 -21.05 8.65 1.52
CA VAL A 126 -20.02 9.66 1.83
C VAL A 126 -20.52 11.10 1.72
N GLU A 127 -21.56 11.33 0.90
CA GLU A 127 -22.20 12.64 0.77
C GLU A 127 -22.81 13.15 2.10
N LYS A 128 -23.17 12.25 3.00
CA LYS A 128 -23.67 12.62 4.34
C LYS A 128 -22.55 13.09 5.27
N LEU A 129 -21.33 12.59 5.07
CA LEU A 129 -20.15 13.08 5.79
C LEU A 129 -19.71 14.43 5.20
N TRP A 130 -19.74 14.57 3.86
CA TRP A 130 -19.44 15.85 3.22
C TRP A 130 -20.41 16.95 3.64
N ALA A 131 -21.69 16.63 3.82
CA ALA A 131 -22.69 17.57 4.34
C ALA A 131 -22.38 18.07 5.75
N GLN A 132 -21.57 17.32 6.51
CA GLN A 132 -21.03 17.69 7.83
C GLN A 132 -19.67 18.40 7.74
N GLY A 133 -19.19 18.69 6.53
CA GLY A 133 -17.88 19.32 6.28
C GLY A 133 -16.69 18.36 6.32
N LEU A 134 -16.94 17.04 6.40
CA LEU A 134 -15.89 16.01 6.42
C LEU A 134 -15.53 15.58 4.99
N THR A 135 -14.49 16.15 4.45
CA THR A 135 -14.02 15.98 3.06
C THR A 135 -12.58 15.44 2.98
N GLY A 136 -11.98 15.12 4.13
CA GLY A 136 -10.59 14.71 4.27
C GLY A 136 -9.61 15.88 4.43
N LYS A 137 -10.11 17.11 4.55
CA LYS A 137 -9.30 18.34 4.63
C LYS A 137 -8.29 18.29 5.78
N GLY A 138 -7.01 18.59 5.47
CA GLY A 138 -5.90 18.59 6.42
C GLY A 138 -5.36 17.20 6.77
N ILE A 139 -5.88 16.13 6.16
CA ILE A 139 -5.39 14.77 6.37
C ILE A 139 -4.51 14.35 5.19
N ARG A 140 -3.30 13.89 5.50
CA ARG A 140 -2.33 13.40 4.53
C ARG A 140 -2.57 11.93 4.24
N VAL A 141 -2.83 11.62 2.96
CA VAL A 141 -3.06 10.27 2.46
C VAL A 141 -1.95 9.91 1.49
N GLY A 142 -1.24 8.84 1.81
CA GLY A 142 -0.21 8.24 0.97
C GLY A 142 -0.79 7.20 0.02
N HIS A 143 -0.22 7.13 -1.16
CA HIS A 143 -0.61 6.22 -2.22
C HIS A 143 0.64 5.69 -2.92
N LEU A 144 0.87 4.38 -2.85
CA LEU A 144 1.96 3.70 -3.55
C LEU A 144 1.39 2.78 -4.62
N ASP A 145 1.66 3.12 -5.88
CA ASP A 145 1.04 2.47 -7.04
C ASP A 145 1.90 2.65 -8.31
N THR A 146 1.30 2.65 -9.48
CA THR A 146 1.95 2.94 -10.78
C THR A 146 2.16 4.43 -11.05
N GLY A 147 1.86 5.30 -10.08
CA GLY A 147 1.93 6.74 -10.21
C GLY A 147 0.56 7.41 -10.30
N VAL A 148 0.51 8.62 -10.87
CA VAL A 148 -0.73 9.42 -10.99
C VAL A 148 -0.64 10.45 -12.11
N ASP A 149 -1.69 10.57 -12.94
CA ASP A 149 -1.88 11.72 -13.84
C ASP A 149 -2.46 12.91 -13.06
N ALA A 150 -1.58 13.76 -12.54
CA ALA A 150 -1.97 14.98 -11.82
C ALA A 150 -2.62 16.04 -12.72
N GLY A 151 -2.56 15.88 -14.05
CA GLY A 151 -3.21 16.73 -15.04
C GLY A 151 -4.69 16.42 -15.23
N HIS A 152 -5.15 15.21 -14.83
CA HIS A 152 -6.55 14.82 -14.96
C HIS A 152 -7.49 15.82 -14.24
N PRO A 153 -8.62 16.25 -14.84
CA PRO A 153 -9.51 17.28 -14.26
C PRO A 153 -9.93 17.02 -12.81
N ALA A 154 -10.15 15.76 -12.43
CA ALA A 154 -10.52 15.40 -11.06
C ALA A 154 -9.33 15.43 -10.09
N LEU A 155 -8.09 15.33 -10.57
CA LEU A 155 -6.87 15.26 -9.75
C LEU A 155 -6.05 16.55 -9.80
N LYS A 156 -6.32 17.42 -10.75
CA LYS A 156 -5.60 18.70 -10.91
C LYS A 156 -5.68 19.54 -9.65
N GLY A 157 -4.50 19.79 -9.05
CA GLY A 157 -4.35 20.52 -7.79
C GLY A 157 -4.73 19.69 -6.54
N ARG A 158 -4.81 18.35 -6.65
CA ARG A 158 -5.02 17.45 -5.50
C ARG A 158 -3.75 16.76 -5.04
N VAL A 159 -2.79 16.55 -5.94
CA VAL A 159 -1.51 15.93 -5.62
C VAL A 159 -0.65 16.96 -4.89
N ALA A 160 -0.48 16.75 -3.59
CA ALA A 160 0.34 17.60 -2.71
C ALA A 160 1.83 17.26 -2.83
N GLY A 161 2.17 16.00 -3.13
CA GLY A 161 3.53 15.55 -3.38
C GLY A 161 3.57 14.33 -4.30
N PHE A 162 4.63 14.24 -5.08
CA PHE A 162 4.92 13.08 -5.93
C PHE A 162 6.38 12.68 -5.78
N ALA A 163 6.64 11.39 -5.78
CA ALA A 163 7.99 10.85 -5.82
C ALA A 163 8.04 9.57 -6.64
N GLU A 164 9.22 9.28 -7.16
CA GLU A 164 9.57 8.12 -7.95
C GLU A 164 10.92 7.59 -7.49
N TRP A 165 11.16 6.31 -7.66
CA TRP A 165 12.41 5.65 -7.27
C TRP A 165 12.99 4.87 -8.44
N ASP A 166 14.31 4.82 -8.49
CA ASP A 166 15.06 3.96 -9.39
C ASP A 166 15.02 2.48 -8.94
N MET A 167 15.66 1.60 -9.69
CA MET A 167 15.71 0.16 -9.38
C MET A 167 16.49 -0.17 -8.09
N LEU A 168 17.27 0.75 -7.56
CA LEU A 168 18.02 0.61 -6.30
C LEU A 168 17.25 1.17 -5.10
N GLY A 169 16.08 1.79 -5.34
CA GLY A 169 15.28 2.45 -4.30
C GLY A 169 15.76 3.86 -3.97
N ASN A 170 16.61 4.48 -4.80
CA ASN A 170 16.95 5.88 -4.65
C ASN A 170 15.83 6.74 -5.23
N GLN A 171 15.48 7.81 -4.53
CA GLN A 171 14.49 8.76 -5.03
C GLN A 171 15.05 9.49 -6.26
N VAL A 172 14.23 9.60 -7.31
CA VAL A 172 14.57 10.32 -8.53
C VAL A 172 14.34 11.81 -8.32
N ASP A 173 15.41 12.62 -8.42
CA ASP A 173 15.32 14.05 -8.22
C ASP A 173 14.48 14.71 -9.33
N GLY A 174 13.57 15.61 -8.90
CA GLY A 174 12.76 16.39 -9.83
C GLY A 174 11.70 15.60 -10.60
N ALA A 175 11.40 14.36 -10.19
CA ALA A 175 10.34 13.54 -10.81
C ALA A 175 9.01 14.30 -10.89
N GLN A 176 8.39 14.28 -12.07
CA GLN A 176 7.10 14.93 -12.31
C GLN A 176 5.97 13.88 -12.25
N PRO A 177 4.79 14.25 -11.73
CA PRO A 177 3.67 13.32 -11.66
C PRO A 177 3.31 12.72 -13.03
N HIS A 178 3.37 11.40 -13.11
CA HIS A 178 2.94 10.61 -14.26
C HIS A 178 2.48 9.22 -13.77
N ASP A 179 1.81 8.49 -14.64
CA ASP A 179 1.35 7.13 -14.38
C ASP A 179 1.98 6.19 -15.42
N SER A 180 2.73 5.21 -14.96
CA SER A 180 3.39 4.21 -15.82
C SER A 180 2.44 3.15 -16.39
N ASP A 181 1.20 3.11 -15.85
CA ASP A 181 0.09 2.26 -16.29
C ASP A 181 -1.19 3.12 -16.30
N VAL A 182 -2.32 2.56 -15.97
CA VAL A 182 -3.62 3.25 -15.80
C VAL A 182 -4.19 3.06 -14.40
N HIS A 183 -3.56 2.20 -13.61
CA HIS A 183 -4.05 1.74 -12.32
C HIS A 183 -3.93 2.83 -11.25
N GLY A 184 -2.77 3.47 -11.13
CA GLY A 184 -2.52 4.46 -10.09
C GLY A 184 -3.41 5.69 -10.20
N THR A 185 -3.68 6.19 -11.42
CA THR A 185 -4.60 7.31 -11.63
C THR A 185 -6.04 6.94 -11.24
N HIS A 186 -6.45 5.69 -11.50
CA HIS A 186 -7.77 5.21 -11.13
C HIS A 186 -7.94 5.14 -9.60
N THR A 187 -7.02 4.54 -8.89
CA THR A 187 -7.03 4.42 -7.42
C THR A 187 -6.89 5.79 -6.74
N ALA A 188 -6.01 6.65 -7.25
CA ALA A 188 -5.89 8.05 -6.81
C ALA A 188 -7.20 8.83 -6.98
N GLY A 189 -7.87 8.67 -8.12
CA GLY A 189 -9.18 9.26 -8.38
C GLY A 189 -10.24 8.81 -7.38
N THR A 190 -10.23 7.55 -6.97
CA THR A 190 -11.15 6.99 -5.98
C THR A 190 -10.88 7.51 -4.57
N ILE A 191 -9.62 7.82 -4.20
CA ILE A 191 -9.29 8.45 -2.92
C ILE A 191 -9.63 9.95 -2.95
N ALA A 192 -8.99 10.71 -3.85
CA ALA A 192 -8.83 12.16 -3.75
C ALA A 192 -9.51 12.95 -4.89
N GLY A 193 -10.19 12.25 -5.79
CA GLY A 193 -10.80 12.90 -6.96
C GLY A 193 -11.84 13.95 -6.59
N LYS A 194 -11.55 15.22 -6.89
CA LYS A 194 -12.52 16.32 -6.69
C LYS A 194 -13.69 16.23 -7.68
N PRO A 195 -14.85 16.78 -7.34
CA PRO A 195 -15.97 16.84 -8.27
C PRO A 195 -15.63 17.60 -9.55
N VAL A 196 -15.97 17.01 -10.71
CA VAL A 196 -15.88 17.64 -12.03
C VAL A 196 -17.30 17.79 -12.58
N THR A 197 -17.71 19.01 -12.97
CA THR A 197 -19.08 19.30 -13.43
C THR A 197 -20.17 18.74 -12.51
N ARG A 198 -19.97 18.87 -11.18
CA ARG A 198 -20.85 18.36 -10.10
C ARG A 198 -20.96 16.83 -10.04
N ARG A 199 -19.98 16.10 -10.58
CA ARG A 199 -19.90 14.64 -10.52
C ARG A 199 -18.64 14.24 -9.75
N ALA A 200 -18.79 13.43 -8.74
CA ALA A 200 -17.72 13.02 -7.84
C ALA A 200 -17.34 11.54 -8.02
N ILE A 201 -16.04 11.27 -7.89
CA ILE A 201 -15.45 9.93 -7.93
C ILE A 201 -14.65 9.63 -6.67
N GLY A 202 -14.11 10.64 -5.97
CA GLY A 202 -13.23 10.47 -4.81
C GLY A 202 -13.99 10.55 -3.49
N VAL A 203 -13.57 9.74 -2.52
CA VAL A 203 -14.16 9.67 -1.17
C VAL A 203 -13.75 10.88 -0.32
N ALA A 204 -12.46 11.25 -0.36
CA ALA A 204 -11.86 12.32 0.43
C ALA A 204 -11.31 13.43 -0.51
N PRO A 205 -12.17 14.23 -1.19
CA PRO A 205 -11.77 15.12 -2.28
C PRO A 205 -10.92 16.31 -1.85
N GLU A 206 -10.77 16.56 -0.55
CA GLU A 206 -9.93 17.65 -0.02
C GLU A 206 -8.74 17.17 0.82
N CYS A 207 -8.44 15.85 0.84
CA CYS A 207 -7.25 15.35 1.50
C CYS A 207 -5.96 15.89 0.84
N GLU A 208 -4.88 15.96 1.61
CA GLU A 208 -3.54 16.22 1.09
C GLU A 208 -2.99 14.88 0.54
N PHE A 209 -3.00 14.73 -0.78
CA PHE A 209 -2.70 13.46 -1.44
C PHE A 209 -1.25 13.39 -1.90
N TYR A 210 -0.52 12.38 -1.41
CA TYR A 210 0.86 12.08 -1.74
C TYR A 210 0.93 10.79 -2.54
N SER A 211 1.48 10.82 -3.75
CA SER A 211 1.57 9.66 -4.63
C SER A 211 3.02 9.28 -4.91
N GLY A 212 3.35 8.01 -4.70
CA GLY A 212 4.63 7.42 -5.05
C GLY A 212 4.48 6.43 -6.20
N LEU A 213 5.28 6.60 -7.27
CA LEU A 213 5.40 5.65 -8.34
C LEU A 213 6.41 4.57 -7.92
N VAL A 214 5.89 3.39 -7.57
CA VAL A 214 6.70 2.26 -7.09
C VAL A 214 6.58 1.01 -7.96
N VAL A 215 5.59 0.96 -8.85
CA VAL A 215 5.38 -0.16 -9.77
C VAL A 215 5.68 0.27 -11.20
N GLU A 216 6.93 0.08 -11.58
CA GLU A 216 7.40 0.27 -12.95
C GLU A 216 8.61 -0.63 -13.20
N GLY A 217 8.58 -1.44 -14.25
CA GLY A 217 9.67 -2.35 -14.59
C GLY A 217 9.98 -3.37 -13.49
N GLY A 218 11.26 -3.69 -13.31
CA GLY A 218 11.77 -4.60 -12.26
C GLY A 218 12.07 -3.91 -10.93
N ALA A 219 12.55 -4.68 -9.94
CA ALA A 219 13.00 -4.21 -8.63
C ALA A 219 11.95 -3.42 -7.83
N VAL A 220 10.68 -3.81 -7.93
CA VAL A 220 9.54 -3.15 -7.27
C VAL A 220 9.72 -3.06 -5.75
N LEU A 221 10.36 -4.05 -5.12
CA LEU A 221 10.54 -4.08 -3.66
C LEU A 221 11.36 -2.89 -3.15
N ALA A 222 12.49 -2.56 -3.80
CA ALA A 222 13.32 -1.42 -3.41
C ALA A 222 12.55 -0.09 -3.52
N ARG A 223 11.77 0.06 -4.61
CA ARG A 223 10.90 1.22 -4.82
C ARG A 223 9.79 1.32 -3.77
N VAL A 224 9.17 0.19 -3.39
CA VAL A 224 8.12 0.15 -2.34
C VAL A 224 8.70 0.56 -0.99
N LEU A 225 9.89 0.06 -0.62
CA LEU A 225 10.55 0.46 0.61
C LEU A 225 10.91 1.95 0.61
N GLY A 226 11.48 2.46 -0.50
CA GLY A 226 11.73 3.90 -0.67
C GLY A 226 10.46 4.74 -0.58
N GLY A 227 9.38 4.26 -1.20
CA GLY A 227 8.06 4.88 -1.12
C GLY A 227 7.51 4.92 0.30
N MET A 228 7.59 3.83 1.06
CA MET A 228 7.15 3.79 2.45
C MET A 228 7.98 4.69 3.36
N GLU A 229 9.28 4.72 3.18
CA GLU A 229 10.18 5.66 3.90
C GLU A 229 9.76 7.11 3.65
N TRP A 230 9.54 7.48 2.38
CA TRP A 230 9.08 8.81 2.00
C TRP A 230 7.71 9.15 2.56
N MET A 231 6.75 8.21 2.58
CA MET A 231 5.45 8.43 3.19
C MET A 231 5.54 8.77 4.69
N LEU A 232 6.49 8.14 5.39
CA LEU A 232 6.80 8.50 6.79
C LEU A 232 7.38 9.92 6.90
N GLU A 233 8.23 10.34 5.97
CA GLU A 233 8.76 11.71 5.90
C GLU A 233 7.66 12.74 5.63
N GLN A 234 6.68 12.38 4.80
CA GLN A 234 5.52 13.24 4.52
C GLN A 234 4.49 13.24 5.67
N ASN A 235 4.69 12.44 6.73
CA ASN A 235 3.77 12.29 7.86
C ASN A 235 2.34 11.94 7.41
N VAL A 236 2.19 11.01 6.48
CA VAL A 236 0.87 10.52 6.08
C VAL A 236 0.21 9.76 7.22
N ARG A 237 -1.11 9.83 7.31
CA ARG A 237 -1.90 9.10 8.32
C ARG A 237 -2.44 7.78 7.76
N VAL A 238 -2.70 7.73 6.48
CA VAL A 238 -3.20 6.55 5.78
C VAL A 238 -2.24 6.24 4.65
N LEU A 239 -1.91 4.97 4.46
CA LEU A 239 -1.19 4.48 3.29
C LEU A 239 -2.09 3.50 2.53
N SER A 240 -2.52 3.89 1.32
CA SER A 240 -3.25 3.03 0.39
C SER A 240 -2.29 2.31 -0.53
N MET A 241 -2.39 0.97 -0.60
CA MET A 241 -1.52 0.18 -1.45
C MET A 241 -2.27 -1.03 -2.04
N SER A 242 -2.28 -1.12 -3.37
CA SER A 242 -2.92 -2.19 -4.13
C SER A 242 -1.88 -3.06 -4.85
N LEU A 243 -0.88 -3.52 -4.12
CA LEU A 243 0.22 -4.34 -4.62
C LEU A 243 0.65 -5.38 -3.56
N GLY A 244 1.38 -6.39 -3.98
CA GLY A 244 1.87 -7.44 -3.08
C GLY A 244 2.27 -8.71 -3.86
N TRP A 245 2.61 -9.74 -3.10
CA TRP A 245 2.91 -11.07 -3.62
C TRP A 245 1.88 -12.09 -3.15
N ARG A 246 1.70 -13.14 -3.94
CA ARG A 246 0.70 -14.18 -3.67
C ARG A 246 1.08 -15.00 -2.45
N GLY A 247 0.07 -15.36 -1.66
CA GLY A 247 0.24 -16.15 -0.46
C GLY A 247 0.64 -15.33 0.76
N TYR A 248 1.05 -16.03 1.82
CA TYR A 248 1.55 -15.42 3.05
C TYR A 248 3.07 -15.50 3.09
N ASP A 249 3.70 -14.36 3.22
CA ASP A 249 5.14 -14.21 3.38
C ASP A 249 5.41 -13.25 4.56
N PRO A 250 6.10 -13.69 5.63
CA PRO A 250 6.31 -12.88 6.83
C PRO A 250 7.38 -11.79 6.68
N SER A 251 8.13 -11.75 5.59
CA SER A 251 9.30 -10.88 5.41
C SER A 251 8.99 -9.38 5.60
N PHE A 252 7.78 -8.97 5.27
CA PHE A 252 7.35 -7.57 5.33
C PHE A 252 6.52 -7.21 6.58
N LEU A 253 6.30 -8.17 7.47
CA LEU A 253 5.49 -8.00 8.68
C LEU A 253 6.04 -6.89 9.59
N VAL A 254 7.35 -6.86 9.76
CA VAL A 254 8.01 -5.83 10.58
C VAL A 254 7.86 -4.44 9.97
N VAL A 255 7.92 -4.34 8.64
CA VAL A 255 7.74 -3.06 7.93
C VAL A 255 6.35 -2.49 8.20
N THR A 256 5.30 -3.30 8.04
CA THR A 256 3.91 -2.86 8.30
C THR A 256 3.67 -2.52 9.78
N ARG A 257 4.26 -3.27 10.69
CA ARG A 257 4.22 -2.94 12.13
C ARG A 257 4.85 -1.58 12.43
N ARG A 258 5.99 -1.28 11.81
CA ARG A 258 6.70 0.00 12.00
C ARG A 258 5.96 1.18 11.40
N LEU A 259 5.25 1.00 10.28
CA LEU A 259 4.33 2.02 9.77
C LEU A 259 3.27 2.38 10.82
N ARG A 260 2.62 1.37 11.43
CA ARG A 260 1.62 1.60 12.49
C ARG A 260 2.21 2.30 13.72
N GLN A 261 3.38 1.88 14.16
CA GLN A 261 4.09 2.49 15.31
C GLN A 261 4.39 3.99 15.07
N GLN A 262 4.52 4.39 13.81
CA GLN A 262 4.73 5.79 13.41
C GLN A 262 3.42 6.51 13.03
N GLY A 263 2.27 5.94 13.36
CA GLY A 263 0.97 6.59 13.22
C GLY A 263 0.33 6.48 11.83
N VAL A 264 0.81 5.57 10.99
CA VAL A 264 0.25 5.30 9.66
C VAL A 264 -0.65 4.08 9.69
N LEU A 265 -1.88 4.17 9.19
CA LEU A 265 -2.77 3.03 8.94
C LEU A 265 -2.48 2.45 7.55
N PRO A 266 -1.93 1.23 7.45
CA PRO A 266 -1.80 0.55 6.17
C PRO A 266 -3.17 -0.01 5.75
N VAL A 267 -3.69 0.43 4.60
CA VAL A 267 -4.96 -0.04 3.99
C VAL A 267 -4.61 -0.72 2.68
N PHE A 268 -4.66 -2.05 2.67
CA PHE A 268 -4.09 -2.84 1.57
C PHE A 268 -5.09 -3.83 0.97
N ALA A 269 -4.97 -4.08 -0.33
CA ALA A 269 -5.80 -5.02 -1.05
C ALA A 269 -5.46 -6.48 -0.69
N ILE A 270 -6.50 -7.32 -0.44
CA ILE A 270 -6.32 -8.74 -0.13
C ILE A 270 -5.85 -9.57 -1.33
N GLY A 271 -6.15 -9.15 -2.55
CA GLY A 271 -5.84 -9.88 -3.79
C GLY A 271 -7.08 -10.30 -4.57
N ASN A 272 -6.85 -10.73 -5.83
CA ASN A 272 -7.91 -11.00 -6.81
C ASN A 272 -7.94 -12.46 -7.30
N GLU A 273 -7.43 -13.39 -6.51
CA GLU A 273 -7.32 -14.81 -6.91
C GLU A 273 -8.43 -15.70 -6.32
N GLY A 274 -9.43 -15.11 -5.63
CA GLY A 274 -10.62 -15.83 -5.16
C GLY A 274 -10.47 -16.48 -3.79
N VAL A 275 -11.37 -17.42 -3.51
CA VAL A 275 -11.46 -18.13 -2.23
C VAL A 275 -10.18 -18.92 -1.93
N GLY A 276 -9.76 -18.95 -0.67
CA GLY A 276 -8.58 -19.69 -0.23
C GLY A 276 -7.26 -19.00 -0.59
N THR A 277 -7.31 -17.77 -1.13
CA THR A 277 -6.13 -17.03 -1.56
C THR A 277 -6.02 -15.67 -0.88
N SER A 278 -4.81 -15.14 -0.85
CA SER A 278 -4.53 -13.81 -0.34
C SER A 278 -3.19 -13.29 -0.87
N ARG A 279 -2.90 -12.03 -0.62
CA ARG A 279 -1.60 -11.44 -0.91
C ARG A 279 -1.01 -10.75 0.30
N SER A 280 0.27 -10.98 0.55
CA SER A 280 1.07 -10.16 1.46
C SER A 280 1.48 -8.84 0.78
N PRO A 281 1.53 -7.71 1.51
CA PRO A 281 1.26 -7.55 2.94
C PRO A 281 -0.23 -7.33 3.30
N GLY A 282 -1.16 -7.39 2.34
CA GLY A 282 -2.60 -7.19 2.56
C GLY A 282 -3.25 -8.21 3.51
N ASN A 283 -2.59 -9.34 3.78
CA ASN A 283 -3.09 -10.41 4.64
C ASN A 283 -2.43 -10.43 6.05
N TYR A 284 -1.70 -9.37 6.42
CA TYR A 284 -1.07 -9.29 7.74
C TYR A 284 -2.02 -8.74 8.79
N PRO A 285 -1.86 -9.13 10.07
CA PRO A 285 -2.65 -8.58 11.17
C PRO A 285 -2.32 -7.12 11.51
N GLU A 286 -1.28 -6.56 10.91
CA GLU A 286 -0.87 -5.16 11.03
C GLU A 286 -1.45 -4.25 9.93
N THR A 287 -2.22 -4.81 8.99
CA THR A 287 -2.84 -4.06 7.89
C THR A 287 -4.37 -4.12 7.99
N LEU A 288 -5.05 -3.07 7.58
CA LEU A 288 -6.48 -3.15 7.31
C LEU A 288 -6.67 -3.73 5.91
N SER A 289 -7.00 -5.00 5.87
CA SER A 289 -7.17 -5.80 4.66
C SER A 289 -8.52 -5.57 4.00
N VAL A 290 -8.53 -5.28 2.70
CA VAL A 290 -9.75 -4.89 2.00
C VAL A 290 -10.10 -5.86 0.88
N GLY A 291 -11.30 -6.46 0.97
CA GLY A 291 -11.95 -7.24 -0.07
C GLY A 291 -12.94 -6.42 -0.88
N ALA A 292 -13.50 -7.02 -1.93
CA ALA A 292 -14.35 -6.35 -2.90
C ALA A 292 -15.78 -6.89 -2.92
N ILE A 293 -16.77 -5.97 -2.99
CA ILE A 293 -18.17 -6.30 -3.27
C ILE A 293 -18.63 -5.66 -4.58
N ASP A 294 -19.72 -6.23 -5.13
CA ASP A 294 -20.49 -5.65 -6.21
C ASP A 294 -21.63 -4.71 -5.73
N ARG A 295 -22.37 -4.15 -6.68
CA ARG A 295 -23.48 -3.23 -6.39
C ARG A 295 -24.66 -3.90 -5.66
N SER A 296 -24.82 -5.20 -5.80
CA SER A 296 -25.83 -5.99 -5.09
C SER A 296 -25.40 -6.39 -3.67
N ARG A 297 -24.23 -5.93 -3.24
CA ARG A 297 -23.57 -6.26 -1.96
C ARG A 297 -23.11 -7.73 -1.86
N HIS A 298 -22.93 -8.43 -2.97
CA HIS A 298 -22.29 -9.73 -2.96
C HIS A 298 -20.78 -9.57 -3.00
N VAL A 299 -20.07 -10.45 -2.28
CA VAL A 299 -18.62 -10.50 -2.36
C VAL A 299 -18.20 -10.94 -3.76
N ALA A 300 -17.35 -10.16 -4.40
CA ALA A 300 -16.90 -10.46 -5.76
C ALA A 300 -16.21 -11.85 -5.81
N PRO A 301 -16.52 -12.70 -6.82
CA PRO A 301 -15.93 -14.04 -6.89
C PRO A 301 -14.40 -14.05 -6.88
N PHE A 302 -13.78 -13.04 -7.46
CA PHE A 302 -12.33 -12.87 -7.48
C PHE A 302 -11.74 -12.39 -6.16
N SER A 303 -12.52 -11.77 -5.26
CA SER A 303 -12.00 -11.22 -4.00
C SER A 303 -11.30 -12.34 -3.21
N GLY A 304 -10.04 -12.12 -2.87
CA GLY A 304 -9.29 -13.03 -2.02
C GLY A 304 -9.97 -13.18 -0.66
N SER A 305 -9.87 -14.37 -0.08
CA SER A 305 -10.28 -14.62 1.30
C SER A 305 -9.61 -15.88 1.81
N VAL A 306 -9.16 -15.85 3.06
CA VAL A 306 -8.45 -16.97 3.67
C VAL A 306 -8.61 -16.97 5.18
N ARG A 307 -8.62 -18.16 5.78
CA ARG A 307 -8.50 -18.34 7.22
C ARG A 307 -7.11 -18.84 7.57
N PHE A 308 -6.40 -18.08 8.40
CA PHE A 308 -5.10 -18.44 8.92
C PHE A 308 -5.20 -19.18 10.24
N ASN A 309 -4.22 -20.04 10.51
CA ASN A 309 -4.04 -20.65 11.83
C ASN A 309 -3.17 -19.71 12.70
N ARG A 310 -3.79 -18.63 13.17
CA ARG A 310 -3.18 -17.63 14.06
C ARG A 310 -4.25 -17.03 14.96
N ASP A 311 -3.88 -16.56 16.17
CA ASP A 311 -4.82 -16.04 17.16
C ASP A 311 -5.35 -14.65 16.79
N ARG A 312 -4.46 -13.79 16.28
CA ARG A 312 -4.81 -12.43 15.87
C ARG A 312 -5.22 -12.38 14.41
N ASP A 313 -6.42 -11.82 14.14
CA ASP A 313 -7.00 -11.63 12.81
C ASP A 313 -6.90 -12.88 11.90
N PRO A 314 -7.49 -14.00 12.33
CA PRO A 314 -7.39 -15.26 11.59
C PRO A 314 -8.14 -15.26 10.25
N ILE A 315 -9.14 -14.37 10.10
CA ILE A 315 -9.96 -14.26 8.88
C ILE A 315 -9.51 -13.02 8.10
N GLN A 316 -9.28 -13.21 6.82
CA GLN A 316 -8.94 -12.16 5.88
C GLN A 316 -9.80 -12.28 4.61
N PRO A 317 -10.31 -11.12 4.09
CA PRO A 317 -10.04 -9.71 4.46
C PRO A 317 -10.67 -9.32 5.80
N ASP A 318 -10.21 -8.20 6.39
CA ASP A 318 -10.84 -7.62 7.58
C ASP A 318 -12.19 -6.99 7.25
N VAL A 319 -12.26 -6.26 6.14
CA VAL A 319 -13.47 -5.57 5.68
C VAL A 319 -13.62 -5.67 4.17
N VAL A 320 -14.82 -5.38 3.68
CA VAL A 320 -15.07 -5.25 2.24
C VAL A 320 -15.61 -3.86 1.90
N ALA A 321 -15.37 -3.45 0.65
CA ALA A 321 -15.83 -2.17 0.10
C ALA A 321 -16.18 -2.32 -1.39
N PRO A 322 -16.81 -1.31 -2.02
CA PRO A 322 -17.12 -1.33 -3.44
C PRO A 322 -15.90 -1.57 -4.32
N GLY A 323 -15.88 -2.68 -5.09
CA GLY A 323 -14.74 -3.08 -5.91
C GLY A 323 -15.08 -3.58 -7.31
N VAL A 324 -16.38 -3.66 -7.68
CA VAL A 324 -16.82 -4.11 -9.00
C VAL A 324 -17.46 -2.95 -9.77
N ASN A 325 -17.10 -2.78 -11.05
CA ASN A 325 -17.56 -1.68 -11.90
C ASN A 325 -17.33 -0.29 -11.29
N ILE A 326 -16.17 -0.08 -10.71
CA ILE A 326 -15.78 1.19 -10.11
C ILE A 326 -15.32 2.15 -11.19
N VAL A 327 -16.06 3.23 -11.36
CA VAL A 327 -15.72 4.29 -12.31
C VAL A 327 -14.84 5.33 -11.63
N SER A 328 -13.64 5.56 -12.19
CA SER A 328 -12.72 6.57 -11.70
C SER A 328 -11.89 7.18 -12.84
N ALA A 329 -10.91 8.01 -12.51
CA ALA A 329 -10.08 8.74 -13.44
C ALA A 329 -9.24 7.80 -14.34
N LYS A 330 -9.00 8.23 -15.57
CA LYS A 330 -8.12 7.57 -16.53
C LYS A 330 -6.98 8.52 -16.94
N PRO A 331 -5.73 8.07 -17.02
CA PRO A 331 -4.64 8.91 -17.53
C PRO A 331 -4.95 9.49 -18.91
N GLY A 332 -4.54 10.72 -19.14
CA GLY A 332 -4.85 11.45 -20.37
C GLY A 332 -6.27 12.01 -20.44
N GLY A 333 -7.07 11.87 -19.39
CA GLY A 333 -8.42 12.39 -19.28
C GLY A 333 -9.53 11.34 -19.47
N GLY A 334 -10.74 11.72 -19.08
CA GLY A 334 -11.91 10.83 -19.11
C GLY A 334 -11.94 9.85 -17.94
N TYR A 335 -12.73 8.79 -18.08
CA TYR A 335 -12.98 7.84 -17.01
C TYR A 335 -12.92 6.40 -17.53
N GLN A 336 -12.63 5.48 -16.63
CA GLN A 336 -12.68 4.05 -16.88
C GLN A 336 -13.30 3.32 -15.70
N SER A 337 -13.85 2.14 -15.95
CA SER A 337 -14.38 1.23 -14.95
C SER A 337 -13.43 0.07 -14.76
N MET A 338 -13.14 -0.25 -13.52
CA MET A 338 -12.29 -1.39 -13.16
C MET A 338 -12.94 -2.24 -12.08
N ASP A 339 -12.56 -3.52 -12.06
CA ASP A 339 -12.97 -4.52 -11.09
C ASP A 339 -11.74 -5.05 -10.34
N GLY A 340 -11.75 -5.00 -9.01
CA GLY A 340 -10.65 -5.51 -8.19
C GLY A 340 -10.76 -5.08 -6.73
N THR A 341 -10.08 -5.82 -5.86
CA THR A 341 -9.83 -5.39 -4.47
C THR A 341 -9.00 -4.11 -4.43
N SER A 342 -8.22 -3.86 -5.50
CA SER A 342 -7.52 -2.60 -5.75
C SER A 342 -8.44 -1.38 -5.87
N MET A 343 -9.70 -1.57 -6.26
CA MET A 343 -10.69 -0.50 -6.35
C MET A 343 -11.44 -0.33 -5.03
N ALA A 344 -11.55 -1.37 -4.25
CA ALA A 344 -12.15 -1.34 -2.91
C ALA A 344 -11.24 -0.63 -1.88
N THR A 345 -9.96 -0.92 -1.91
CA THR A 345 -8.92 -0.37 -1.01
C THR A 345 -8.93 1.16 -0.92
N PRO A 346 -8.90 1.92 -2.04
CA PRO A 346 -8.91 3.38 -2.00
C PRO A 346 -10.21 3.97 -1.42
N HIS A 347 -11.36 3.28 -1.50
CA HIS A 347 -12.56 3.71 -0.80
C HIS A 347 -12.36 3.71 0.71
N VAL A 348 -11.77 2.63 1.26
CA VAL A 348 -11.49 2.51 2.70
C VAL A 348 -10.44 3.51 3.15
N ALA A 349 -9.39 3.72 2.36
CA ALA A 349 -8.37 4.74 2.64
C ALA A 349 -8.98 6.15 2.71
N GLY A 350 -9.87 6.47 1.78
CA GLY A 350 -10.62 7.74 1.81
C GLY A 350 -11.52 7.86 3.04
N VAL A 351 -12.22 6.79 3.43
CA VAL A 351 -13.05 6.77 4.67
C VAL A 351 -12.19 7.04 5.90
N ALA A 352 -11.04 6.39 6.02
CA ALA A 352 -10.12 6.64 7.14
C ALA A 352 -9.70 8.11 7.22
N ALA A 353 -9.47 8.77 6.07
CA ALA A 353 -9.16 10.19 6.03
C ALA A 353 -10.33 11.08 6.51
N LEU A 354 -11.58 10.74 6.17
CA LEU A 354 -12.76 11.45 6.67
C LEU A 354 -12.89 11.32 8.20
N LEU A 355 -12.65 10.13 8.74
CA LEU A 355 -12.71 9.86 10.18
C LEU A 355 -11.61 10.60 10.93
N TRP A 356 -10.36 10.63 10.41
CA TRP A 356 -9.31 11.42 11.03
C TRP A 356 -9.55 12.93 10.98
N GLN A 357 -10.20 13.43 9.94
CA GLN A 357 -10.62 14.85 9.95
C GLN A 357 -11.61 15.15 11.07
N ALA A 358 -12.53 14.22 11.36
CA ALA A 358 -13.48 14.36 12.46
C ALA A 358 -12.81 14.27 13.85
N ARG A 359 -11.74 13.46 13.95
CA ARG A 359 -11.01 13.23 15.20
C ARG A 359 -9.49 13.16 14.97
N PRO A 360 -8.82 14.31 14.79
CA PRO A 360 -7.41 14.39 14.41
C PRO A 360 -6.44 13.70 15.40
N GLU A 361 -6.79 13.65 16.68
CA GLU A 361 -6.00 13.01 17.74
C GLU A 361 -6.19 11.50 17.85
N ALA A 362 -7.13 10.91 17.08
CA ALA A 362 -7.36 9.48 17.13
C ALA A 362 -6.11 8.69 16.72
N THR A 363 -5.84 7.61 17.42
CA THR A 363 -4.77 6.67 17.08
C THR A 363 -5.14 5.82 15.86
N VAL A 364 -4.15 5.15 15.28
CA VAL A 364 -4.35 4.18 14.19
C VAL A 364 -5.36 3.10 14.61
N ASP A 365 -5.20 2.57 15.82
CA ASP A 365 -6.05 1.50 16.34
C ASP A 365 -7.49 1.98 16.57
N GLN A 366 -7.70 3.23 17.03
CA GLN A 366 -9.04 3.81 17.20
C GLN A 366 -9.78 3.98 15.87
N ILE A 367 -9.08 4.45 14.83
CA ILE A 367 -9.67 4.58 13.49
C ILE A 367 -10.02 3.21 12.90
N GLU A 368 -9.08 2.26 12.95
CA GLU A 368 -9.31 0.90 12.47
C GLU A 368 -10.45 0.22 13.20
N LEU A 369 -10.47 0.31 14.53
CA LEU A 369 -11.51 -0.28 15.36
C LEU A 369 -12.89 0.32 15.05
N ALA A 370 -12.97 1.65 14.88
CA ALA A 370 -14.21 2.32 14.50
C ALA A 370 -14.72 1.81 13.14
N ILE A 371 -13.84 1.64 12.15
CA ILE A 371 -14.21 1.08 10.86
C ILE A 371 -14.69 -0.37 11.00
N ARG A 372 -13.93 -1.24 11.65
CA ARG A 372 -14.18 -2.68 11.73
C ARG A 372 -15.43 -3.03 12.54
N GLN A 373 -15.59 -2.43 13.71
CA GLN A 373 -16.70 -2.75 14.63
C GLN A 373 -18.06 -2.29 14.14
N THR A 374 -18.11 -1.37 13.18
CA THR A 374 -19.34 -0.77 12.68
C THR A 374 -19.72 -1.19 11.27
N CYS A 375 -19.00 -2.15 10.72
CA CYS A 375 -19.30 -2.72 9.41
C CYS A 375 -20.69 -3.32 9.34
N ALA A 376 -21.37 -3.11 8.22
CA ALA A 376 -22.64 -3.75 7.93
C ALA A 376 -22.43 -5.22 7.53
N LYS A 377 -23.10 -6.15 8.18
CA LYS A 377 -23.06 -7.55 7.78
C LYS A 377 -23.73 -7.74 6.42
N LEU A 378 -23.24 -8.69 5.65
CA LEU A 378 -23.79 -9.06 4.35
C LEU A 378 -24.71 -10.27 4.55
N GLU A 379 -25.99 -10.10 4.20
CA GLU A 379 -26.95 -11.19 4.18
C GLU A 379 -26.60 -12.18 3.06
N ASP A 380 -26.79 -13.46 3.30
CA ASP A 380 -26.56 -14.56 2.36
C ASP A 380 -25.09 -14.73 1.87
N GLU A 381 -24.11 -14.14 2.58
CA GLU A 381 -22.69 -14.27 2.30
C GLU A 381 -21.94 -14.98 3.43
N ASP A 382 -20.93 -15.77 3.08
CA ASP A 382 -20.05 -16.43 4.05
C ASP A 382 -19.18 -15.39 4.78
N PRO A 383 -19.25 -15.29 6.14
CA PRO A 383 -18.40 -14.39 6.92
C PRO A 383 -16.90 -14.54 6.66
N LEU A 384 -16.45 -15.70 6.24
CA LEU A 384 -15.05 -15.93 5.84
C LEU A 384 -14.65 -15.14 4.58
N ARG A 385 -15.63 -14.65 3.80
CA ARG A 385 -15.42 -13.90 2.58
C ARG A 385 -15.35 -12.40 2.79
N TYR A 386 -15.98 -11.87 3.85
CA TYR A 386 -16.12 -10.43 4.06
C TYR A 386 -15.62 -9.92 5.42
N GLY A 387 -15.12 -10.82 6.28
CA GLY A 387 -14.56 -10.44 7.59
C GLY A 387 -15.58 -9.76 8.49
N ASP A 388 -15.29 -8.52 8.91
CA ASP A 388 -16.19 -7.73 9.74
C ASP A 388 -17.41 -7.19 8.97
N GLY A 389 -17.32 -7.05 7.64
CA GLY A 389 -18.42 -6.66 6.76
C GLY A 389 -18.12 -5.50 5.82
N LEU A 390 -19.19 -4.92 5.25
CA LEU A 390 -19.12 -3.73 4.43
C LEU A 390 -18.88 -2.49 5.28
N VAL A 391 -17.84 -1.75 4.96
CA VAL A 391 -17.52 -0.49 5.66
C VAL A 391 -18.72 0.47 5.69
N ASN A 392 -19.02 0.96 6.89
CA ASN A 392 -20.11 1.92 7.14
C ASN A 392 -19.57 3.22 7.74
N PRO A 393 -19.20 4.21 6.92
CA PRO A 393 -18.54 5.42 7.38
C PRO A 393 -19.35 6.25 8.40
N LEU A 394 -20.69 6.24 8.28
CA LEU A 394 -21.56 6.97 9.20
C LEU A 394 -21.55 6.33 10.60
N ALA A 395 -21.68 5.01 10.66
CA ALA A 395 -21.62 4.29 11.94
C ALA A 395 -20.21 4.37 12.55
N ALA A 396 -19.16 4.33 11.72
CA ALA A 396 -17.78 4.51 12.18
C ALA A 396 -17.55 5.91 12.76
N LEU A 397 -18.09 6.95 12.12
CA LEU A 397 -18.05 8.31 12.65
C LEU A 397 -18.76 8.40 14.01
N ALA A 398 -19.98 7.88 14.12
CA ALA A 398 -20.75 7.88 15.36
C ALA A 398 -19.99 7.17 16.49
N ALA A 399 -19.45 5.99 16.23
CA ALA A 399 -18.65 5.24 17.22
C ALA A 399 -17.38 5.99 17.64
N LEU A 400 -16.73 6.67 16.70
CA LEU A 400 -15.49 7.41 16.96
C LEU A 400 -15.74 8.69 17.77
N THR A 401 -16.89 9.37 17.56
CA THR A 401 -17.23 10.65 18.19
C THR A 401 -18.15 10.52 19.41
N GLY A 402 -18.76 9.35 19.63
CA GLY A 402 -19.68 9.09 20.74
C GLY A 402 -21.06 9.71 20.52
N THR A 403 -21.48 9.88 19.26
CA THR A 403 -22.77 10.53 18.89
C THR A 403 -23.76 9.55 18.30
#